data_1d0c7e3c5b899966dedf634dfef06363
#
_entry.id   1d0c7e3c5b899966dedf634dfef06363
#
_cell.length_a   1.000
_cell.length_b   1.000
_cell.length_c   1.000
_cell.angle_alpha   90.00
_cell.angle_beta   90.00
_cell.angle_gamma   90.00
#
_symmetry.space_group_name_H-M   'P 1'
#
loop_
_entity.id
_entity.type
_entity.pdbx_description
1 polymer ?
#
loop_
_entity_poly.entity_id
_entity_poly.type
_entity_poly.pdbx_seq_one_letter_code
_entity_poly.pdbx_strand_id
1 'polypeptide(L)'
;MKPYLEIAQAVRRGDLAIFHDTVGIHAERLQLDGTYTLISRLAHSVVKAGLRRLKTSYSRISLEDVATRLGLPSAISAEFVVAKAVRDGVIDATIDHEKQYVQSHDLVDVYATVEPSEAFHRRIAYCLTTHNDAVRAMRYTPDAYKKQLEASRGLGRRGRGDDEDKTDEEKAKEIEDEFDEDY
;
A
#
# COMPACT_ATOMS: atom_id res chain seq x y z
N MET A 1 13.04 -18.83 -26.34
CA MET A 1 12.34 -19.49 -25.20
C MET A 1 13.28 -19.89 -24.06
N LYS A 2 14.49 -20.44 -24.31
CA LYS A 2 15.44 -20.89 -23.24
C LYS A 2 15.77 -19.81 -22.20
N PRO A 3 16.11 -18.54 -22.55
CA PRO A 3 16.48 -17.52 -21.55
C PRO A 3 15.38 -17.26 -20.51
N TYR A 4 14.14 -17.13 -20.99
CA TYR A 4 13.00 -16.87 -20.10
C TYR A 4 12.67 -18.06 -19.19
N LEU A 5 12.90 -19.30 -19.65
CA LEU A 5 12.72 -20.49 -18.83
C LEU A 5 13.74 -20.52 -17.68
N GLU A 6 15.01 -20.21 -17.96
CA GLU A 6 16.08 -20.19 -16.97
C GLU A 6 15.83 -19.11 -15.91
N ILE A 7 15.41 -17.91 -16.35
CA ILE A 7 15.01 -16.83 -15.44
C ILE A 7 13.81 -17.26 -14.58
N ALA A 8 12.77 -17.86 -15.18
CA ALA A 8 11.61 -18.33 -14.43
C ALA A 8 11.97 -19.39 -13.38
N GLN A 9 12.92 -20.29 -13.72
CA GLN A 9 13.40 -21.28 -12.77
C GLN A 9 14.22 -20.65 -11.62
N ALA A 10 15.06 -19.63 -11.91
CA ALA A 10 15.77 -18.88 -10.89
C ALA A 10 14.83 -18.14 -9.94
N VAL A 11 13.81 -17.47 -10.47
CA VAL A 11 12.75 -16.83 -9.68
C VAL A 11 12.03 -17.85 -8.79
N ARG A 12 11.68 -19.00 -9.32
CA ARG A 12 11.00 -20.06 -8.57
C ARG A 12 11.88 -20.65 -7.46
N ARG A 13 13.18 -20.74 -7.69
CA ARG A 13 14.16 -21.20 -6.68
C ARG A 13 14.33 -20.17 -5.57
N GLY A 14 14.17 -18.89 -5.88
CA GLY A 14 14.38 -17.81 -4.92
C GLY A 14 15.84 -17.54 -4.60
N ASP A 15 16.75 -17.84 -5.53
CA ASP A 15 18.18 -17.61 -5.43
C ASP A 15 18.56 -16.37 -6.24
N LEU A 16 18.99 -15.33 -5.53
CA LEU A 16 19.28 -14.02 -6.11
C LEU A 16 20.58 -14.06 -6.94
N ALA A 17 21.58 -14.84 -6.53
CA ALA A 17 22.85 -14.95 -7.24
C ALA A 17 22.63 -15.60 -8.62
N ILE A 18 21.97 -16.75 -8.65
CA ILE A 18 21.63 -17.45 -9.90
C ILE A 18 20.76 -16.55 -10.81
N PHE A 19 19.85 -15.78 -10.22
CA PHE A 19 19.02 -14.85 -10.99
C PHE A 19 19.87 -13.77 -11.67
N HIS A 20 20.78 -13.12 -10.94
CA HIS A 20 21.65 -12.09 -11.51
C HIS A 20 22.59 -12.64 -12.59
N ASP A 21 23.19 -13.81 -12.36
CA ASP A 21 24.04 -14.48 -13.34
C ASP A 21 23.25 -14.79 -14.63
N THR A 22 22.07 -15.36 -14.50
CA THR A 22 21.20 -15.69 -15.65
C THR A 22 20.78 -14.43 -16.43
N VAL A 23 20.41 -13.35 -15.73
CA VAL A 23 20.07 -12.08 -16.36
C VAL A 23 21.29 -11.48 -17.06
N GLY A 24 22.49 -11.57 -16.45
CA GLY A 24 23.74 -11.11 -17.04
C GLY A 24 24.08 -11.85 -18.34
N ILE A 25 24.01 -13.20 -18.34
CA ILE A 25 24.27 -14.03 -19.52
C ILE A 25 23.33 -13.69 -20.70
N HIS A 26 22.10 -13.39 -20.41
CA HIS A 26 21.08 -13.14 -21.43
C HIS A 26 20.77 -11.64 -21.64
N ALA A 27 21.58 -10.73 -21.11
CA ALA A 27 21.32 -9.30 -21.10
C ALA A 27 21.08 -8.73 -22.51
N GLU A 28 21.91 -9.08 -23.48
CA GLU A 28 21.79 -8.63 -24.87
C GLU A 28 20.44 -9.01 -25.48
N ARG A 29 20.02 -10.25 -25.28
CA ARG A 29 18.75 -10.76 -25.78
C ARG A 29 17.57 -10.06 -25.14
N LEU A 30 17.63 -9.83 -23.83
CA LEU A 30 16.58 -9.15 -23.07
C LEU A 30 16.49 -7.66 -23.44
N GLN A 31 17.59 -7.03 -23.82
CA GLN A 31 17.62 -5.67 -24.33
C GLN A 31 16.97 -5.56 -25.72
N LEU A 32 17.31 -6.51 -26.61
CA LEU A 32 16.68 -6.59 -27.95
C LEU A 32 15.14 -6.79 -27.83
N ASP A 33 14.72 -7.61 -26.89
CA ASP A 33 13.30 -7.87 -26.65
C ASP A 33 12.62 -6.74 -25.82
N GLY A 34 13.35 -5.71 -25.38
CA GLY A 34 12.84 -4.57 -24.59
C GLY A 34 12.39 -4.93 -23.17
N THR A 35 12.72 -6.14 -22.68
CA THR A 35 12.23 -6.67 -21.39
C THR A 35 13.23 -6.59 -20.25
N TYR A 36 14.46 -6.15 -20.51
CA TYR A 36 15.55 -6.13 -19.52
C TYR A 36 15.19 -5.37 -18.23
N THR A 37 14.60 -4.17 -18.35
CA THR A 37 14.21 -3.35 -17.19
C THR A 37 13.10 -3.98 -16.37
N LEU A 38 12.16 -4.67 -17.01
CA LEU A 38 11.08 -5.37 -16.32
C LEU A 38 11.62 -6.58 -15.56
N ILE A 39 12.52 -7.34 -16.18
CA ILE A 39 13.13 -8.53 -15.58
C ILE A 39 14.04 -8.13 -14.42
N SER A 40 14.84 -7.08 -14.53
CA SER A 40 15.71 -6.66 -13.44
C SER A 40 14.91 -6.27 -12.18
N ARG A 41 13.70 -5.73 -12.32
CA ARG A 41 12.79 -5.45 -11.21
C ARG A 41 12.26 -6.69 -10.49
N LEU A 42 12.32 -7.87 -11.12
CA LEU A 42 11.90 -9.13 -10.50
C LEU A 42 12.84 -9.58 -9.37
N ALA A 43 14.04 -9.01 -9.22
CA ALA A 43 14.97 -9.34 -8.14
C ALA A 43 14.28 -9.32 -6.77
N HIS A 44 13.42 -8.32 -6.54
CA HIS A 44 12.63 -8.24 -5.32
C HIS A 44 11.65 -9.41 -5.13
N SER A 45 11.05 -9.90 -6.21
CA SER A 45 10.16 -11.07 -6.18
C SER A 45 10.92 -12.37 -5.95
N VAL A 46 12.17 -12.45 -6.44
CA VAL A 46 13.07 -13.59 -6.18
C VAL A 46 13.35 -13.71 -4.69
N VAL A 47 13.69 -12.59 -4.04
CA VAL A 47 13.94 -12.56 -2.60
C VAL A 47 12.69 -12.98 -1.81
N LYS A 48 11.51 -12.49 -2.20
CA LYS A 48 10.24 -12.91 -1.58
C LYS A 48 9.98 -14.41 -1.73
N ALA A 49 10.28 -14.99 -2.89
CA ALA A 49 10.15 -16.43 -3.12
C ALA A 49 11.14 -17.22 -2.25
N GLY A 50 12.37 -16.75 -2.13
CA GLY A 50 13.38 -17.33 -1.25
C GLY A 50 12.96 -17.32 0.22
N LEU A 51 12.44 -16.18 0.72
CA LEU A 51 11.95 -16.06 2.08
C LEU A 51 10.78 -17.00 2.39
N ARG A 52 9.84 -17.19 1.45
CA ARG A 52 8.74 -18.16 1.62
C ARG A 52 9.27 -19.59 1.80
N ARG A 53 10.29 -19.96 1.06
CA ARG A 53 10.93 -21.27 1.19
C ARG A 53 11.64 -21.42 2.53
N LEU A 54 12.34 -20.36 2.98
CA LEU A 54 13.00 -20.37 4.29
C LEU A 54 11.97 -20.51 5.42
N LYS A 55 10.86 -19.76 5.36
CA LYS A 55 9.75 -19.90 6.33
C LYS A 55 9.24 -21.33 6.41
N THR A 56 9.09 -22.01 5.29
CA THR A 56 8.60 -23.39 5.26
C THR A 56 9.61 -24.38 5.85
N SER A 57 10.91 -24.08 5.74
CA SER A 57 11.99 -25.00 6.16
C SER A 57 12.45 -24.78 7.61
N TYR A 58 12.29 -23.59 8.14
CA TYR A 58 12.82 -23.18 9.45
C TYR A 58 11.74 -22.50 10.30
N SER A 59 11.55 -22.99 11.52
CA SER A 59 10.74 -22.30 12.54
C SER A 59 11.51 -21.11 13.13
N ARG A 60 12.84 -21.23 13.21
CA ARG A 60 13.74 -20.17 13.70
C ARG A 60 15.04 -20.19 12.92
N ILE A 61 15.52 -19.03 12.47
CA ILE A 61 16.74 -18.88 11.68
C ILE A 61 17.46 -17.58 12.04
N SER A 62 18.82 -17.60 12.05
CA SER A 62 19.61 -16.38 12.27
C SER A 62 19.54 -15.44 11.07
N LEU A 63 19.68 -14.12 11.30
CA LEU A 63 19.71 -13.13 10.21
C LEU A 63 20.93 -13.31 9.30
N GLU A 64 22.05 -13.79 9.85
CA GLU A 64 23.25 -14.11 9.08
C GLU A 64 23.01 -15.28 8.12
N ASP A 65 22.34 -16.34 8.57
CA ASP A 65 21.98 -17.48 7.73
C ASP A 65 20.99 -17.07 6.64
N VAL A 66 20.03 -16.19 6.97
CA VAL A 66 19.11 -15.62 5.97
C VAL A 66 19.88 -14.85 4.91
N ALA A 67 20.83 -13.98 5.31
CA ALA A 67 21.65 -13.23 4.39
C ALA A 67 22.46 -14.15 3.46
N THR A 68 23.12 -15.13 4.02
CA THR A 68 23.94 -16.09 3.26
C THR A 68 23.10 -16.88 2.25
N ARG A 69 21.93 -17.37 2.66
CA ARG A 69 21.06 -18.20 1.79
C ARG A 69 20.36 -17.40 0.70
N LEU A 70 20.10 -16.13 0.92
CA LEU A 70 19.48 -15.24 -0.08
C LEU A 70 20.51 -14.48 -0.91
N GLY A 71 21.81 -14.63 -0.62
CA GLY A 71 22.86 -13.88 -1.29
C GLY A 71 22.83 -12.37 -0.99
N LEU A 72 22.44 -12.00 0.22
CA LEU A 72 22.40 -10.61 0.66
C LEU A 72 23.73 -10.17 1.27
N PRO A 73 24.10 -8.88 1.17
CA PRO A 73 25.42 -8.40 1.56
C PRO A 73 25.65 -8.37 3.09
N SER A 74 24.61 -8.33 3.90
CA SER A 74 24.72 -8.23 5.35
C SER A 74 23.48 -8.71 6.09
N ALA A 75 23.64 -9.06 7.39
CA ALA A 75 22.53 -9.41 8.29
C ALA A 75 21.53 -8.25 8.44
N ILE A 76 22.02 -7.01 8.46
CA ILE A 76 21.17 -5.80 8.52
C ILE A 76 20.30 -5.69 7.27
N SER A 77 20.85 -5.94 6.10
CA SER A 77 20.08 -5.98 4.84
C SER A 77 19.02 -7.09 4.86
N ALA A 78 19.34 -8.24 5.45
CA ALA A 78 18.38 -9.33 5.63
C ALA A 78 17.24 -8.92 6.57
N GLU A 79 17.55 -8.25 7.67
CA GLU A 79 16.54 -7.75 8.61
C GLU A 79 15.53 -6.81 7.91
N PHE A 80 16.01 -5.81 7.16
CA PHE A 80 15.13 -4.90 6.41
C PHE A 80 14.27 -5.61 5.38
N VAL A 81 14.85 -6.59 4.68
CA VAL A 81 14.14 -7.37 3.67
C VAL A 81 13.07 -8.24 4.32
N VAL A 82 13.36 -8.88 5.45
CA VAL A 82 12.41 -9.67 6.23
C VAL A 82 11.31 -8.79 6.79
N ALA A 83 11.64 -7.64 7.40
CA ALA A 83 10.68 -6.68 7.92
C ALA A 83 9.71 -6.21 6.83
N LYS A 84 10.24 -5.90 5.63
CA LYS A 84 9.41 -5.54 4.49
C LYS A 84 8.52 -6.70 4.04
N ALA A 85 9.02 -7.94 4.04
CA ALA A 85 8.26 -9.12 3.66
C ALA A 85 7.11 -9.41 4.64
N VAL A 86 7.33 -9.21 5.95
CA VAL A 86 6.29 -9.30 6.99
C VAL A 86 5.24 -8.22 6.77
N ARG A 87 5.66 -6.97 6.56
CA ARG A 87 4.75 -5.86 6.27
C ARG A 87 3.90 -6.08 5.01
N ASP A 88 4.50 -6.66 3.96
CA ASP A 88 3.83 -6.96 2.70
C ASP A 88 2.94 -8.23 2.80
N GLY A 89 2.89 -8.90 3.96
CA GLY A 89 2.11 -10.14 4.16
C GLY A 89 2.65 -11.34 3.38
N VAL A 90 3.92 -11.32 2.98
CA VAL A 90 4.56 -12.42 2.23
C VAL A 90 4.88 -13.60 3.15
N ILE A 91 5.33 -13.28 4.35
CA ILE A 91 5.64 -14.21 5.44
C ILE A 91 5.04 -13.69 6.74
N ASP A 92 4.72 -14.60 7.64
CA ASP A 92 4.32 -14.30 9.00
C ASP A 92 5.45 -14.75 9.93
N ALA A 93 6.13 -13.78 10.52
CA ALA A 93 7.30 -13.99 11.35
C ALA A 93 7.54 -12.78 12.27
N THR A 94 8.16 -13.03 13.42
CA THR A 94 8.70 -12.01 14.31
C THR A 94 10.20 -11.91 14.16
N ILE A 95 10.73 -10.69 14.25
CA ILE A 95 12.16 -10.39 14.22
C ILE A 95 12.59 -10.02 15.63
N ASP A 96 13.58 -10.70 16.16
CA ASP A 96 14.27 -10.33 17.38
C ASP A 96 15.60 -9.65 17.02
N HIS A 97 15.61 -8.31 17.14
CA HIS A 97 16.77 -7.51 16.78
C HIS A 97 17.97 -7.75 17.72
N GLU A 98 17.71 -7.92 19.02
CA GLU A 98 18.78 -8.11 20.01
C GLU A 98 19.51 -9.43 19.81
N LYS A 99 18.77 -10.49 19.54
CA LYS A 99 19.30 -11.84 19.36
C LYS A 99 19.57 -12.18 17.88
N GLN A 100 19.31 -11.26 16.97
CA GLN A 100 19.59 -11.37 15.53
C GLN A 100 19.00 -12.66 14.90
N TYR A 101 17.74 -12.97 15.20
CA TYR A 101 17.03 -14.09 14.59
C TYR A 101 15.62 -13.72 14.12
N VAL A 102 15.12 -14.54 13.22
CA VAL A 102 13.73 -14.51 12.75
C VAL A 102 13.04 -15.78 13.19
N GLN A 103 11.86 -15.64 13.78
CA GLN A 103 11.01 -16.74 14.18
C GLN A 103 9.73 -16.74 13.36
N SER A 104 9.48 -17.83 12.64
CA SER A 104 8.23 -18.02 11.89
C SER A 104 7.09 -18.34 12.84
N HIS A 105 5.92 -17.80 12.56
CA HIS A 105 4.69 -18.24 13.21
C HIS A 105 4.12 -19.44 12.48
N ASP A 106 3.48 -20.33 13.23
CA ASP A 106 2.74 -21.45 12.68
C ASP A 106 1.55 -20.93 11.85
N LEU A 107 1.14 -21.73 10.88
CA LEU A 107 -0.05 -21.45 10.09
C LEU A 107 -1.27 -21.57 11.00
N VAL A 108 -1.76 -20.44 11.50
CA VAL A 108 -3.04 -20.37 12.21
C VAL A 108 -4.13 -20.27 11.14
N ASP A 109 -5.24 -20.97 11.37
CA ASP A 109 -6.43 -20.80 10.52
C ASP A 109 -6.98 -19.39 10.72
N VAL A 110 -6.66 -18.50 9.78
CA VAL A 110 -7.06 -17.09 9.81
C VAL A 110 -8.58 -16.94 9.85
N TYR A 111 -9.32 -17.86 9.25
CA TYR A 111 -10.79 -17.83 9.25
C TYR A 111 -11.40 -18.15 10.60
N ALA A 112 -10.68 -18.82 11.50
CA ALA A 112 -11.08 -19.04 12.87
C ALA A 112 -10.78 -17.86 13.81
N THR A 113 -10.09 -16.83 13.31
CA THR A 113 -9.72 -15.62 14.07
C THR A 113 -10.64 -14.45 13.73
N VAL A 114 -10.47 -13.31 14.42
CA VAL A 114 -11.23 -12.06 14.18
C VAL A 114 -10.71 -11.29 12.98
N GLU A 115 -9.53 -11.62 12.44
CA GLU A 115 -8.89 -10.90 11.34
C GLU A 115 -9.76 -10.70 10.09
N PRO A 116 -10.51 -11.69 9.59
CA PRO A 116 -11.41 -11.49 8.46
C PRO A 116 -12.49 -10.44 8.74
N SER A 117 -13.07 -10.46 9.96
CA SER A 117 -14.06 -9.48 10.38
C SER A 117 -13.50 -8.07 10.39
N GLU A 118 -12.30 -7.86 10.95
CA GLU A 118 -11.62 -6.57 10.95
C GLU A 118 -11.25 -6.10 9.55
N ALA A 119 -10.83 -7.01 8.66
CA ALA A 119 -10.53 -6.68 7.28
C ALA A 119 -11.78 -6.21 6.52
N PHE A 120 -12.92 -6.86 6.73
CA PHE A 120 -14.19 -6.44 6.16
C PHE A 120 -14.67 -5.13 6.77
N HIS A 121 -14.56 -4.96 8.07
CA HIS A 121 -14.92 -3.71 8.74
C HIS A 121 -14.16 -2.51 8.17
N ARG A 122 -12.84 -2.62 8.02
CA ARG A 122 -12.02 -1.56 7.41
C ARG A 122 -12.46 -1.22 5.99
N ARG A 123 -12.79 -2.24 5.18
CA ARG A 123 -13.28 -2.03 3.80
C ARG A 123 -14.64 -1.36 3.78
N ILE A 124 -15.56 -1.78 4.64
CA ILE A 124 -16.90 -1.19 4.75
C ILE A 124 -16.79 0.27 5.21
N ALA A 125 -16.01 0.56 6.24
CA ALA A 125 -15.77 1.91 6.71
C ALA A 125 -15.20 2.82 5.60
N TYR A 126 -14.22 2.31 4.84
CA TYR A 126 -13.69 3.03 3.68
C TYR A 126 -14.76 3.30 2.62
N CYS A 127 -15.56 2.31 2.26
CA CYS A 127 -16.65 2.47 1.28
C CYS A 127 -17.69 3.49 1.73
N LEU A 128 -18.09 3.46 3.01
CA LEU A 128 -19.04 4.42 3.58
C LEU A 128 -18.49 5.85 3.57
N THR A 129 -17.23 6.03 4.00
CA THR A 129 -16.57 7.34 3.95
C THR A 129 -16.50 7.86 2.52
N THR A 130 -16.04 7.04 1.58
CA THR A 130 -15.95 7.43 0.17
C THR A 130 -17.33 7.75 -0.43
N HIS A 131 -18.37 6.99 -0.06
CA HIS A 131 -19.75 7.27 -0.49
C HIS A 131 -20.21 8.63 0.04
N ASN A 132 -20.06 8.88 1.32
CA ASN A 132 -20.46 10.14 1.94
C ASN A 132 -19.71 11.33 1.34
N ASP A 133 -18.41 11.20 1.12
CA ASP A 133 -17.62 12.25 0.48
C ASP A 133 -18.03 12.48 -0.98
N ALA A 134 -18.37 11.41 -1.72
CA ALA A 134 -18.88 11.53 -3.08
C ALA A 134 -20.26 12.24 -3.09
N VAL A 135 -21.15 11.88 -2.19
CA VAL A 135 -22.47 12.54 -2.06
C VAL A 135 -22.31 14.02 -1.72
N ARG A 136 -21.43 14.36 -0.76
CA ARG A 136 -21.11 15.75 -0.44
C ARG A 136 -20.58 16.50 -1.66
N ALA A 137 -19.61 15.92 -2.39
CA ALA A 137 -19.05 16.54 -3.59
C ALA A 137 -20.10 16.77 -4.69
N MET A 138 -21.08 15.88 -4.82
CA MET A 138 -22.19 16.05 -5.79
C MET A 138 -23.21 17.13 -5.38
N ARG A 139 -23.39 17.37 -4.08
CA ARG A 139 -24.28 18.43 -3.58
C ARG A 139 -23.73 19.83 -3.87
N TYR A 140 -22.43 20.00 -3.90
CA TYR A 140 -21.79 21.26 -4.27
C TYR A 140 -21.56 21.31 -5.78
N THR A 141 -22.48 21.94 -6.50
CA THR A 141 -22.26 22.19 -7.92
C THR A 141 -21.04 23.10 -8.09
N PRO A 142 -20.25 22.95 -9.19
CA PRO A 142 -19.05 23.76 -9.43
C PRO A 142 -19.33 25.29 -9.37
N ASP A 143 -20.56 25.71 -9.65
CA ASP A 143 -20.97 27.10 -9.64
C ASP A 143 -21.43 27.61 -8.26
N ALA A 144 -21.68 26.72 -7.26
CA ALA A 144 -22.10 27.14 -5.94
C ALA A 144 -21.03 27.99 -5.25
N TYR A 145 -19.74 27.59 -5.37
CA TYR A 145 -18.63 28.36 -4.83
C TYR A 145 -18.48 29.71 -5.52
N LYS A 146 -18.65 29.77 -6.85
CA LYS A 146 -18.65 31.04 -7.58
C LYS A 146 -19.77 31.95 -7.16
N LYS A 147 -20.99 31.43 -7.00
CA LYS A 147 -22.14 32.20 -6.50
C LYS A 147 -21.90 32.75 -5.11
N GLN A 148 -21.37 31.95 -4.19
CA GLN A 148 -20.99 32.42 -2.85
C GLN A 148 -19.88 33.49 -2.91
N LEU A 149 -18.86 33.31 -3.75
CA LEU A 149 -17.78 34.28 -3.92
C LEU A 149 -18.30 35.59 -4.56
N GLU A 150 -19.21 35.51 -5.52
CA GLU A 150 -19.88 36.65 -6.15
C GLU A 150 -20.81 37.34 -5.18
N ALA A 151 -21.56 36.59 -4.37
CA ALA A 151 -22.41 37.13 -3.30
C ALA A 151 -21.58 37.87 -2.25
N SER A 152 -20.47 37.27 -1.79
CA SER A 152 -19.58 37.93 -0.82
C SER A 152 -18.83 39.13 -1.40
N ARG A 153 -18.54 39.15 -2.70
CA ARG A 153 -17.95 40.30 -3.42
C ARG A 153 -19.03 41.34 -3.79
N GLY A 154 -20.27 40.91 -4.03
CA GLY A 154 -21.41 41.76 -4.38
C GLY A 154 -21.97 42.54 -3.18
N LEU A 155 -21.89 41.97 -1.99
CA LEU A 155 -22.23 42.63 -0.74
C LEU A 155 -21.33 43.83 -0.38
N GLY A 156 -20.13 43.89 -0.94
CA GLY A 156 -19.25 45.06 -0.81
C GLY A 156 -19.63 46.25 -1.71
N ARG A 157 -20.58 46.11 -2.61
CA ARG A 157 -20.89 47.13 -3.64
C ARG A 157 -22.31 47.68 -3.67
N ARG A 158 -23.24 47.18 -2.86
CA ARG A 158 -24.59 47.74 -2.71
C ARG A 158 -24.87 48.09 -1.26
N GLY A 159 -24.68 49.29 -1.03
CA GLY A 159 -25.22 50.24 -0.07
C GLY A 159 -26.05 49.76 1.06
N ARG A 160 -25.60 50.11 2.24
CA ARG A 160 -26.38 50.85 3.23
C ARG A 160 -27.88 50.84 2.95
N GLY A 161 -28.55 49.95 3.58
CA GLY A 161 -29.97 49.86 3.74
C GLY A 161 -30.27 48.74 4.69
N ASP A 162 -30.58 49.11 5.91
CA ASP A 162 -31.12 48.37 7.04
C ASP A 162 -31.49 46.93 6.74
N ASP A 163 -30.68 45.97 7.24
CA ASP A 163 -31.21 44.75 7.80
C ASP A 163 -30.18 44.17 8.79
N GLU A 164 -30.71 43.85 9.95
CA GLU A 164 -30.09 43.53 11.19
C GLU A 164 -29.05 42.42 11.12
N ASP A 165 -27.98 42.64 11.85
CA ASP A 165 -26.98 41.81 12.43
C ASP A 165 -27.33 40.31 12.60
N LYS A 166 -27.38 39.55 11.53
CA LYS A 166 -27.22 38.09 11.60
C LYS A 166 -25.78 37.77 11.29
N THR A 167 -25.09 37.20 12.25
CA THR A 167 -23.70 36.76 12.09
C THR A 167 -23.59 35.66 11.00
N ASP A 168 -22.46 35.64 10.30
CA ASP A 168 -22.23 34.64 9.23
C ASP A 168 -22.38 33.18 9.71
N GLU A 169 -22.24 32.94 11.03
CA GLU A 169 -22.50 31.66 11.69
C GLU A 169 -23.99 31.31 11.80
N GLU A 170 -24.87 32.31 11.97
CA GLU A 170 -26.33 32.06 12.00
C GLU A 170 -26.89 31.79 10.61
N LYS A 171 -26.34 32.43 9.58
CA LYS A 171 -26.70 32.16 8.18
C LYS A 171 -26.19 30.79 7.70
N ALA A 172 -25.04 30.33 8.20
CA ALA A 172 -24.53 29.01 7.92
C ALA A 172 -25.41 27.91 8.56
N LYS A 173 -25.93 28.16 9.77
CA LYS A 173 -26.88 27.25 10.44
C LYS A 173 -28.22 27.16 9.76
N GLU A 174 -28.81 28.29 9.36
CA GLU A 174 -30.10 28.31 8.62
C GLU A 174 -29.98 27.54 7.28
N ILE A 175 -28.83 27.58 6.62
CA ILE A 175 -28.59 26.81 5.40
C ILE A 175 -28.42 25.31 5.71
N GLU A 176 -27.82 24.95 6.86
CA GLU A 176 -27.67 23.58 7.29
C GLU A 176 -28.99 22.94 7.70
N ASP A 177 -29.84 23.69 8.41
CA ASP A 177 -31.18 23.26 8.85
C ASP A 177 -32.16 23.13 7.66
N GLU A 178 -32.09 23.99 6.66
CA GLU A 178 -32.95 23.94 5.45
C GLU A 178 -32.60 22.72 4.55
N PHE A 179 -31.38 22.19 4.66
CA PHE A 179 -30.96 21.00 3.94
C PHE A 179 -31.29 19.68 4.64
N ASP A 180 -31.53 19.69 5.95
CA ASP A 180 -31.90 18.48 6.71
C ASP A 180 -33.43 18.23 6.73
N GLU A 181 -34.28 19.19 6.36
CA GLU A 181 -35.73 19.01 6.27
C GLU A 181 -36.23 18.38 4.95
N ASP A 182 -35.39 18.28 3.93
CA ASP A 182 -35.78 17.74 2.60
C ASP A 182 -35.36 16.27 2.39
N TYR A 183 -35.10 15.48 3.48
CA TYR A 183 -34.75 14.07 3.35
C TYR A 183 -35.57 13.16 4.26
#